data_475bb1d7b34ea9ae820f8bf6c2517ac9
#
_entry.id   475bb1d7b34ea9ae820f8bf6c2517ac9
#
_cell.length_a   1.000
_cell.length_b   1.000
_cell.length_c   1.000
_cell.angle_alpha   90.00
_cell.angle_beta   90.00
_cell.angle_gamma   90.00
#
_symmetry.space_group_name_H-M   'P 1'
#
loop_
_entity.id
_entity.type
_entity.pdbx_description
1 polymer ?
#
loop_
_entity_poly.entity_id
_entity_poly.type
_entity_poly.pdbx_seq_one_letter_code
_entity_poly.pdbx_strand_id
1 'polypeptide(L)'
;DSDAAIDAKVAFAKQMVSSSGDDSTGAVRITGSDSEIVLNGATFKNNTNNFSINGLTIQATALTGNETVSITTDTDTDGIYKQIKDFFKDYNELIKAMDTAYNADSSKGYEPLTSDEKEAMTDDEVKEWEKKIKDSLLRKDSTLGNTSTAMKTIMSSSIEVNGKKYSLSSFGIKTQGYFSSSTNEKGVFHIDGDSDDSVSSSNEDKLR
;
A
#
# COMPACT_ATOMS: atom_id res chain seq x y z
N ASP A 1 -41.65 8.76 -41.04
CA ASP A 1 -41.81 10.21 -41.32
C ASP A 1 -40.89 10.54 -42.50
N SER A 2 -41.36 11.28 -43.51
CA SER A 2 -40.52 11.74 -44.63
C SER A 2 -39.50 12.78 -44.12
N ASP A 3 -38.34 12.88 -44.78
CA ASP A 3 -37.29 13.83 -44.39
C ASP A 3 -37.83 15.26 -44.27
N ALA A 4 -38.81 15.64 -45.12
CA ALA A 4 -39.47 16.94 -45.06
C ALA A 4 -40.30 17.14 -43.75
N ALA A 5 -40.84 16.07 -43.19
CA ALA A 5 -41.58 16.18 -41.91
C ALA A 5 -40.57 16.27 -40.70
N ILE A 6 -39.43 15.66 -40.84
CA ILE A 6 -38.36 15.79 -39.83
C ILE A 6 -37.78 17.22 -39.87
N ASP A 7 -37.49 17.74 -41.06
CA ASP A 7 -36.98 19.08 -41.23
C ASP A 7 -37.96 20.15 -40.75
N ALA A 8 -39.28 19.98 -40.97
CA ALA A 8 -40.31 20.87 -40.46
C ALA A 8 -40.36 20.83 -38.89
N LYS A 9 -40.23 19.66 -38.28
CA LYS A 9 -40.19 19.51 -36.81
C LYS A 9 -38.93 20.15 -36.21
N VAL A 10 -37.80 20.01 -36.88
CA VAL A 10 -36.50 20.63 -36.47
C VAL A 10 -36.59 22.17 -36.63
N ALA A 11 -37.15 22.66 -37.74
CA ALA A 11 -37.36 24.09 -37.94
C ALA A 11 -38.31 24.72 -36.90
N PHE A 12 -39.40 24.00 -36.58
CA PHE A 12 -40.34 24.42 -35.53
C PHE A 12 -39.67 24.42 -34.14
N ALA A 13 -38.91 23.37 -33.81
CA ALA A 13 -38.15 23.32 -32.55
C ALA A 13 -37.07 24.44 -32.47
N LYS A 14 -36.43 24.77 -33.57
CA LYS A 14 -35.47 25.90 -33.65
C LYS A 14 -36.16 27.26 -33.47
N GLN A 15 -37.38 27.39 -33.97
CA GLN A 15 -38.19 28.61 -33.83
C GLN A 15 -38.69 28.78 -32.38
N MET A 16 -39.05 27.70 -31.71
CA MET A 16 -39.43 27.74 -30.30
C MET A 16 -38.30 28.07 -29.35
N VAL A 17 -37.03 27.83 -29.76
CA VAL A 17 -35.82 28.16 -28.99
C VAL A 17 -35.16 29.37 -29.68
N SER A 18 -35.80 30.51 -29.64
CA SER A 18 -35.25 31.75 -30.23
C SER A 18 -34.06 32.25 -29.42
N SER A 19 -32.94 32.54 -30.14
CA SER A 19 -31.75 33.15 -29.53
C SER A 19 -31.79 34.69 -29.49
N SER A 20 -32.85 35.29 -30.06
CA SER A 20 -33.06 36.74 -30.03
C SER A 20 -34.03 37.06 -28.90
N GLY A 21 -33.59 37.70 -27.85
CA GLY A 21 -34.34 38.04 -26.65
C GLY A 21 -35.67 38.77 -26.83
N ASP A 22 -36.46 38.38 -27.81
CA ASP A 22 -37.85 38.80 -27.99
C ASP A 22 -38.75 37.80 -27.23
N ASP A 23 -39.37 38.31 -26.22
CA ASP A 23 -40.16 37.66 -25.19
C ASP A 23 -41.47 37.02 -25.68
N SER A 24 -41.66 36.87 -26.99
CA SER A 24 -42.92 36.41 -27.55
C SER A 24 -43.19 34.91 -27.41
N THR A 25 -42.19 34.08 -27.00
CA THR A 25 -42.33 32.62 -26.89
C THR A 25 -41.88 32.01 -25.57
N GLY A 26 -41.39 32.80 -24.64
CA GLY A 26 -41.04 32.35 -23.27
C GLY A 26 -39.89 31.35 -23.16
N ALA A 27 -39.27 30.96 -24.29
CA ALA A 27 -38.14 30.00 -24.29
C ALA A 27 -36.83 30.73 -24.65
N VAL A 28 -35.90 30.78 -23.74
CA VAL A 28 -34.55 31.33 -23.95
C VAL A 28 -33.55 30.19 -24.16
N ARG A 29 -32.83 30.23 -25.29
CA ARG A 29 -31.74 29.29 -25.53
C ARG A 29 -30.50 29.75 -24.76
N ILE A 30 -30.11 28.96 -23.79
CA ILE A 30 -28.82 29.13 -23.14
C ILE A 30 -27.81 28.23 -23.84
N THR A 31 -26.80 28.83 -24.47
CA THR A 31 -25.69 28.08 -25.08
C THR A 31 -24.77 27.60 -23.97
N GLY A 32 -24.46 26.30 -23.98
CA GLY A 32 -23.45 25.77 -23.09
C GLY A 32 -22.08 26.35 -23.44
N SER A 33 -21.21 26.49 -22.47
CA SER A 33 -19.81 26.83 -22.64
C SER A 33 -18.92 25.78 -22.01
N ASP A 34 -17.75 25.60 -22.60
CA ASP A 34 -16.72 24.74 -21.97
C ASP A 34 -16.27 25.33 -20.64
N SER A 35 -15.89 24.47 -19.73
CA SER A 35 -15.25 24.90 -18.50
C SER A 35 -13.82 25.37 -18.79
N GLU A 36 -13.36 26.36 -18.05
CA GLU A 36 -12.04 26.95 -18.21
C GLU A 36 -11.37 27.11 -16.85
N ILE A 37 -10.11 26.72 -16.78
CA ILE A 37 -9.23 27.00 -15.63
C ILE A 37 -7.95 27.67 -16.11
N VAL A 38 -7.37 28.52 -15.27
CA VAL A 38 -6.05 29.12 -15.48
C VAL A 38 -5.13 28.53 -14.42
N LEU A 39 -4.11 27.78 -14.86
CA LEU A 39 -3.10 27.18 -13.98
C LEU A 39 -1.74 27.76 -14.33
N ASN A 40 -1.09 28.42 -13.37
CA ASN A 40 0.21 29.06 -13.54
C ASN A 40 0.28 30.00 -14.78
N GLY A 41 -0.82 30.71 -15.07
CA GLY A 41 -0.93 31.61 -16.23
C GLY A 41 -1.28 30.94 -17.55
N ALA A 42 -1.36 29.62 -17.61
CA ALA A 42 -1.81 28.89 -18.80
C ALA A 42 -3.30 28.54 -18.68
N THR A 43 -4.04 28.79 -19.78
CA THR A 43 -5.49 28.53 -19.86
C THR A 43 -5.74 27.11 -20.39
N PHE A 44 -6.56 26.36 -19.69
CA PHE A 44 -7.03 25.02 -20.08
C PHE A 44 -8.56 25.04 -20.21
N LYS A 45 -9.06 24.46 -21.30
CA LYS A 45 -10.49 24.31 -21.57
C LYS A 45 -10.88 22.85 -21.67
N ASN A 46 -12.05 22.49 -21.15
CA ASN A 46 -12.62 21.18 -21.28
C ASN A 46 -14.16 21.25 -21.38
N ASN A 47 -14.73 20.30 -22.09
CA ASN A 47 -16.19 20.15 -22.17
C ASN A 47 -16.81 19.57 -20.87
N THR A 48 -15.99 19.20 -19.91
CA THR A 48 -16.38 18.78 -18.57
C THR A 48 -15.63 19.60 -17.52
N ASN A 49 -16.08 19.56 -16.28
CA ASN A 49 -15.42 20.25 -15.16
C ASN A 49 -14.18 19.52 -14.62
N ASN A 50 -13.74 18.44 -15.26
CA ASN A 50 -12.57 17.65 -14.84
C ASN A 50 -11.39 17.93 -15.75
N PHE A 51 -10.25 18.29 -15.17
CA PHE A 51 -9.00 18.56 -15.88
C PHE A 51 -7.94 17.60 -15.40
N SER A 52 -7.20 16.97 -16.32
CA SER A 52 -6.03 16.14 -16.01
C SER A 52 -4.81 16.77 -16.66
N ILE A 53 -3.92 17.35 -15.86
CA ILE A 53 -2.77 18.12 -16.32
C ILE A 53 -1.53 17.63 -15.57
N ASN A 54 -0.57 17.04 -16.29
CA ASN A 54 0.69 16.55 -15.73
C ASN A 54 0.53 15.63 -14.48
N GLY A 55 -0.49 14.75 -14.52
CA GLY A 55 -0.78 13.85 -13.41
C GLY A 55 -1.64 14.43 -12.27
N LEU A 56 -1.92 15.74 -12.32
CA LEU A 56 -2.85 16.39 -11.39
C LEU A 56 -4.25 16.36 -11.98
N THR A 57 -5.21 15.84 -11.22
CA THR A 57 -6.65 15.88 -11.56
C THR A 57 -7.32 16.99 -10.75
N ILE A 58 -7.93 17.94 -11.47
CA ILE A 58 -8.64 19.09 -10.89
C ILE A 58 -10.11 18.98 -11.28
N GLN A 59 -11.02 19.03 -10.32
CA GLN A 59 -12.45 19.16 -10.54
C GLN A 59 -12.88 20.59 -10.21
N ALA A 60 -13.30 21.35 -11.22
CA ALA A 60 -13.82 22.69 -11.02
C ALA A 60 -15.28 22.61 -10.56
N THR A 61 -15.54 22.92 -9.30
CA THR A 61 -16.88 22.84 -8.69
C THR A 61 -17.60 24.18 -8.62
N ALA A 62 -16.84 25.30 -8.73
CA ALA A 62 -17.37 26.64 -8.68
C ALA A 62 -16.43 27.62 -9.40
N LEU A 63 -16.93 28.82 -9.67
CA LEU A 63 -16.10 29.92 -10.16
C LEU A 63 -15.32 30.54 -9.00
N THR A 64 -14.03 30.77 -9.18
CA THR A 64 -13.17 31.44 -8.19
C THR A 64 -13.30 32.96 -8.20
N GLY A 65 -13.93 33.51 -9.22
CA GLY A 65 -14.01 34.97 -9.39
C GLY A 65 -12.61 35.60 -9.54
N ASN A 66 -12.29 36.54 -8.67
CA ASN A 66 -10.98 37.20 -8.63
C ASN A 66 -10.01 36.57 -7.60
N GLU A 67 -10.41 35.46 -6.99
CA GLU A 67 -9.58 34.78 -6.00
C GLU A 67 -8.65 33.78 -6.67
N THR A 68 -7.44 33.66 -6.12
CA THR A 68 -6.45 32.65 -6.56
C THR A 68 -6.44 31.52 -5.55
N VAL A 69 -6.63 30.31 -6.04
CA VAL A 69 -6.46 29.09 -5.23
C VAL A 69 -5.04 28.58 -5.42
N SER A 70 -4.30 28.45 -4.33
CA SER A 70 -2.95 27.86 -4.35
C SER A 70 -3.04 26.36 -4.07
N ILE A 71 -2.40 25.57 -4.91
CA ILE A 71 -2.26 24.11 -4.73
C ILE A 71 -0.78 23.83 -4.50
N THR A 72 -0.43 23.25 -3.38
CA THR A 72 0.91 22.75 -3.07
C THR A 72 0.91 21.22 -3.10
N THR A 73 1.99 20.65 -3.60
CA THR A 73 2.22 19.20 -3.56
C THR A 73 3.43 18.96 -2.67
N ASP A 74 3.23 18.18 -1.63
CA ASP A 74 4.31 17.74 -0.76
C ASP A 74 4.50 16.23 -0.89
N THR A 75 5.70 15.75 -0.56
CA THR A 75 5.96 14.32 -0.49
C THR A 75 5.20 13.74 0.71
N ASP A 76 4.42 12.68 0.48
CA ASP A 76 3.74 11.95 1.56
C ASP A 76 4.75 11.09 2.33
N THR A 77 5.50 11.75 3.21
CA THR A 77 6.51 11.07 4.05
C THR A 77 5.89 10.10 5.04
N ASP A 78 4.70 10.40 5.55
CA ASP A 78 3.98 9.52 6.48
C ASP A 78 3.49 8.25 5.80
N GLY A 79 2.99 8.36 4.57
CA GLY A 79 2.61 7.21 3.76
C GLY A 79 3.79 6.32 3.41
N ILE A 80 4.93 6.92 3.05
CA ILE A 80 6.18 6.18 2.78
C ILE A 80 6.67 5.49 4.05
N TYR A 81 6.71 6.19 5.19
CA TYR A 81 7.09 5.63 6.48
C TYR A 81 6.23 4.42 6.85
N LYS A 82 4.91 4.56 6.71
CA LYS A 82 3.98 3.47 6.98
C LYS A 82 4.24 2.25 6.10
N GLN A 83 4.49 2.44 4.80
CA GLN A 83 4.79 1.33 3.89
C GLN A 83 6.08 0.61 4.28
N ILE A 84 7.12 1.35 4.66
CA ILE A 84 8.38 0.76 5.15
C ILE A 84 8.14 -0.04 6.43
N LYS A 85 7.40 0.52 7.38
CA LYS A 85 7.04 -0.15 8.63
C LYS A 85 6.25 -1.43 8.39
N ASP A 86 5.22 -1.39 7.55
CA ASP A 86 4.42 -2.56 7.18
C ASP A 86 5.30 -3.64 6.53
N PHE A 87 6.20 -3.26 5.61
CA PHE A 87 7.15 -4.20 5.00
C PHE A 87 8.05 -4.88 6.04
N PHE A 88 8.62 -4.14 6.99
CA PHE A 88 9.47 -4.74 8.02
C PHE A 88 8.68 -5.62 8.99
N LYS A 89 7.42 -5.28 9.26
CA LYS A 89 6.53 -6.14 10.03
C LYS A 89 6.36 -7.50 9.33
N ASP A 90 5.99 -7.50 8.06
CA ASP A 90 5.77 -8.74 7.30
C ASP A 90 7.07 -9.56 7.16
N TYR A 91 8.20 -8.88 6.89
CA TYR A 91 9.52 -9.51 6.88
C TYR A 91 9.86 -10.17 8.21
N ASN A 92 9.67 -9.47 9.31
CA ASN A 92 9.96 -9.96 10.65
C ASN A 92 9.10 -11.18 11.01
N GLU A 93 7.80 -11.14 10.68
CA GLU A 93 6.89 -12.28 10.88
C GLU A 93 7.35 -13.50 10.08
N LEU A 94 7.73 -13.30 8.81
CA LEU A 94 8.25 -14.37 7.96
C LEU A 94 9.55 -14.97 8.53
N ILE A 95 10.53 -14.14 8.88
CA ILE A 95 11.81 -14.60 9.45
C ILE A 95 11.60 -15.37 10.76
N LYS A 96 10.74 -14.85 11.64
CA LYS A 96 10.39 -15.55 12.90
C LYS A 96 9.75 -16.90 12.65
N ALA A 97 8.83 -16.98 11.68
CA ALA A 97 8.17 -18.23 11.32
C ALA A 97 9.18 -19.25 10.75
N MET A 98 10.09 -18.80 9.84
CA MET A 98 11.14 -19.66 9.27
C MET A 98 12.09 -20.16 10.35
N ASP A 99 12.57 -19.28 11.22
CA ASP A 99 13.48 -19.64 12.29
C ASP A 99 12.82 -20.56 13.33
N THR A 100 11.55 -20.35 13.64
CA THR A 100 10.77 -21.19 14.53
C THR A 100 10.62 -22.59 13.95
N ALA A 101 10.27 -22.71 12.68
CA ALA A 101 10.16 -23.99 12.01
C ALA A 101 11.53 -24.71 11.91
N TYR A 102 12.59 -23.96 11.57
CA TYR A 102 13.95 -24.52 11.48
C TYR A 102 14.51 -24.98 12.84
N ASN A 103 14.23 -24.25 13.91
CA ASN A 103 14.68 -24.53 15.26
C ASN A 103 13.65 -25.30 16.12
N ALA A 104 12.58 -25.81 15.50
CA ALA A 104 11.56 -26.57 16.19
C ALA A 104 12.15 -27.74 16.99
N ASP A 105 11.48 -28.14 18.05
CA ASP A 105 11.84 -29.28 18.86
C ASP A 105 11.79 -30.58 18.04
N SER A 106 12.56 -31.57 18.47
CA SER A 106 12.53 -32.89 17.84
C SER A 106 11.23 -33.61 18.16
N SER A 107 10.63 -34.22 17.16
CA SER A 107 9.51 -35.16 17.35
C SER A 107 9.96 -36.58 17.66
N LYS A 108 11.21 -36.77 18.10
CA LYS A 108 11.69 -38.11 18.46
C LYS A 108 10.81 -38.72 19.56
N GLY A 109 10.23 -39.86 19.28
CA GLY A 109 9.29 -40.54 20.15
C GLY A 109 7.82 -40.19 19.88
N TYR A 110 7.55 -39.33 18.90
CA TYR A 110 6.21 -39.04 18.39
C TYR A 110 6.10 -39.59 16.98
N GLU A 111 5.52 -40.76 16.84
CA GLU A 111 5.25 -41.38 15.53
C GLU A 111 3.77 -41.18 15.16
N PRO A 112 3.39 -41.29 13.86
CA PRO A 112 1.99 -41.22 13.49
C PRO A 112 1.15 -42.24 14.25
N LEU A 113 0.10 -41.76 14.89
CA LEU A 113 -0.79 -42.62 15.70
C LEU A 113 -1.63 -43.54 14.81
N THR A 114 -1.74 -44.80 15.19
CA THR A 114 -2.71 -45.75 14.64
C THR A 114 -4.13 -45.38 15.06
N SER A 115 -5.14 -46.00 14.44
CA SER A 115 -6.54 -45.79 14.82
C SER A 115 -6.82 -46.17 16.27
N ASP A 116 -6.27 -47.30 16.69
CA ASP A 116 -6.46 -47.83 18.06
C ASP A 116 -5.81 -46.92 19.11
N GLU A 117 -4.64 -46.36 18.80
CA GLU A 117 -3.95 -45.39 19.67
C GLU A 117 -4.74 -44.07 19.77
N LYS A 118 -5.32 -43.60 18.65
CA LYS A 118 -6.18 -42.41 18.68
C LYS A 118 -7.45 -42.64 19.50
N GLU A 119 -8.07 -43.81 19.42
CA GLU A 119 -9.25 -44.13 20.19
C GLU A 119 -8.96 -44.23 21.71
N ALA A 120 -7.73 -44.56 22.10
CA ALA A 120 -7.28 -44.61 23.47
C ALA A 120 -6.92 -43.25 24.10
N MET A 121 -6.88 -42.18 23.28
CA MET A 121 -6.52 -40.82 23.67
C MET A 121 -7.71 -39.87 23.54
N THR A 122 -7.66 -38.77 24.24
CA THR A 122 -8.61 -37.68 24.03
C THR A 122 -8.28 -36.90 22.74
N ASP A 123 -9.27 -36.24 22.16
CA ASP A 123 -9.08 -35.42 20.96
C ASP A 123 -7.97 -34.36 21.12
N ASP A 124 -7.81 -33.81 22.31
CA ASP A 124 -6.80 -32.80 22.56
C ASP A 124 -5.40 -33.42 22.69
N GLU A 125 -5.27 -34.60 23.28
CA GLU A 125 -4.01 -35.35 23.29
C GLU A 125 -3.57 -35.76 21.88
N VAL A 126 -4.51 -36.21 21.04
CA VAL A 126 -4.24 -36.52 19.63
C VAL A 126 -3.75 -35.27 18.87
N LYS A 127 -4.42 -34.13 19.05
CA LYS A 127 -4.02 -32.86 18.42
C LYS A 127 -2.62 -32.42 18.84
N GLU A 128 -2.33 -32.48 20.16
CA GLU A 128 -1.01 -32.13 20.68
C GLU A 128 0.09 -33.07 20.16
N TRP A 129 -0.20 -34.35 20.05
CA TRP A 129 0.70 -35.35 19.49
C TRP A 129 0.99 -35.09 18.02
N GLU A 130 -0.05 -34.93 17.21
CA GLU A 130 0.08 -34.62 15.78
C GLU A 130 0.75 -33.28 15.55
N LYS A 131 0.50 -32.28 16.42
CA LYS A 131 1.17 -31.00 16.39
C LYS A 131 2.69 -31.12 16.57
N LYS A 132 3.15 -31.93 17.52
CA LYS A 132 4.59 -32.21 17.73
C LYS A 132 5.25 -32.75 16.47
N ILE A 133 4.61 -33.68 15.78
CA ILE A 133 5.10 -34.23 14.52
C ILE A 133 5.14 -33.13 13.45
N LYS A 134 4.03 -32.41 13.27
CA LYS A 134 3.88 -31.38 12.25
C LYS A 134 4.90 -30.24 12.43
N ASP A 135 5.05 -29.74 13.65
CA ASP A 135 5.98 -28.65 13.94
C ASP A 135 7.44 -29.01 13.65
N SER A 136 7.78 -30.28 13.78
CA SER A 136 9.15 -30.78 13.54
C SER A 136 9.48 -31.04 12.07
N LEU A 137 8.53 -31.00 11.15
CA LEU A 137 8.73 -31.38 9.74
C LEU A 137 9.83 -30.58 9.04
N LEU A 138 9.95 -29.32 9.36
CA LEU A 138 10.97 -28.42 8.78
C LEU A 138 12.19 -28.22 9.71
N ARG A 139 12.27 -29.01 10.79
CA ARG A 139 13.39 -28.93 11.71
C ARG A 139 14.70 -29.24 11.01
N LYS A 140 15.63 -28.26 11.04
CA LYS A 140 16.95 -28.35 10.40
C LYS A 140 16.89 -28.62 8.90
N ASP A 141 15.76 -28.26 8.24
CA ASP A 141 15.68 -28.32 6.79
C ASP A 141 16.70 -27.36 6.16
N SER A 142 17.55 -27.88 5.28
CA SER A 142 18.63 -27.14 4.68
C SER A 142 18.15 -26.03 3.73
N THR A 143 17.06 -26.26 3.01
CA THR A 143 16.48 -25.28 2.09
C THR A 143 15.92 -24.10 2.86
N LEU A 144 15.16 -24.39 3.93
CA LEU A 144 14.61 -23.36 4.81
C LEU A 144 15.73 -22.54 5.48
N GLY A 145 16.75 -23.21 6.03
CA GLY A 145 17.89 -22.57 6.68
C GLY A 145 18.70 -21.69 5.73
N ASN A 146 18.98 -22.17 4.52
CA ASN A 146 19.69 -21.41 3.49
C ASN A 146 18.87 -20.20 3.03
N THR A 147 17.56 -20.35 2.84
CA THR A 147 16.67 -19.25 2.43
C THR A 147 16.62 -18.19 3.51
N SER A 148 16.39 -18.56 4.79
CA SER A 148 16.39 -17.60 5.91
C SER A 148 17.73 -16.84 5.99
N THR A 149 18.86 -17.56 5.88
CA THR A 149 20.19 -16.97 5.91
C THR A 149 20.41 -16.01 4.74
N ALA A 150 20.02 -16.38 3.53
CA ALA A 150 20.15 -15.54 2.35
C ALA A 150 19.31 -14.25 2.48
N MET A 151 18.08 -14.35 2.95
CA MET A 151 17.23 -13.18 3.20
C MET A 151 17.87 -12.23 4.22
N LYS A 152 18.33 -12.74 5.35
CA LYS A 152 19.02 -11.95 6.39
C LYS A 152 20.26 -11.26 5.85
N THR A 153 21.05 -11.97 5.02
CA THR A 153 22.27 -11.43 4.40
C THR A 153 21.97 -10.31 3.43
N ILE A 154 20.96 -10.49 2.56
CA ILE A 154 20.53 -9.46 1.60
C ILE A 154 20.08 -8.22 2.34
N MET A 155 19.22 -8.37 3.35
CA MET A 155 18.68 -7.24 4.13
C MET A 155 19.76 -6.53 4.97
N SER A 156 20.81 -7.23 5.35
CA SER A 156 21.94 -6.63 6.09
C SER A 156 23.02 -6.04 5.18
N SER A 157 22.87 -6.16 3.86
CA SER A 157 23.85 -5.65 2.90
C SER A 157 23.77 -4.13 2.77
N SER A 158 24.85 -3.52 2.28
CA SER A 158 24.88 -2.11 1.93
C SER A 158 24.81 -1.94 0.41
N ILE A 159 24.17 -0.85 0.00
CA ILE A 159 24.14 -0.40 -1.39
C ILE A 159 25.00 0.86 -1.53
N GLU A 160 25.56 1.07 -2.71
CA GLU A 160 26.31 2.28 -3.03
C GLU A 160 25.48 3.19 -3.94
N VAL A 161 25.27 4.43 -3.50
CA VAL A 161 24.55 5.46 -4.26
C VAL A 161 25.44 6.69 -4.30
N ASN A 162 25.79 7.14 -5.50
CA ASN A 162 26.65 8.33 -5.70
C ASN A 162 27.98 8.27 -4.90
N GLY A 163 28.64 7.12 -4.86
CA GLY A 163 29.90 6.90 -4.14
C GLY A 163 29.79 6.82 -2.62
N LYS A 164 28.59 6.81 -2.07
CA LYS A 164 28.31 6.62 -0.63
C LYS A 164 27.63 5.30 -0.38
N LYS A 165 28.08 4.59 0.66
CA LYS A 165 27.46 3.34 1.10
C LYS A 165 26.36 3.61 2.11
N TYR A 166 25.20 3.02 1.85
CA TYR A 166 24.02 3.06 2.71
C TYR A 166 23.61 1.65 3.08
N SER A 167 23.24 1.45 4.31
CA SER A 167 22.63 0.24 4.82
C SER A 167 21.35 0.62 5.56
N LEU A 168 20.52 -0.34 5.92
CA LEU A 168 19.31 -0.08 6.71
C LEU A 168 19.63 0.65 8.01
N SER A 169 20.77 0.36 8.64
CA SER A 169 21.21 1.06 9.85
C SER A 169 21.50 2.54 9.65
N SER A 170 21.81 2.98 8.42
CA SER A 170 21.95 4.40 8.08
C SER A 170 20.65 5.18 8.23
N PHE A 171 19.52 4.49 8.15
CA PHE A 171 18.16 5.02 8.30
C PHE A 171 17.52 4.67 9.65
N GLY A 172 18.31 4.20 10.62
CA GLY A 172 17.79 3.83 11.94
C GLY A 172 17.07 2.48 11.98
N ILE A 173 17.18 1.66 10.93
CA ILE A 173 16.59 0.31 10.88
C ILE A 173 17.68 -0.70 11.22
N LYS A 174 17.56 -1.35 12.38
CA LYS A 174 18.63 -2.19 12.96
C LYS A 174 18.09 -3.51 13.49
N THR A 175 18.97 -4.50 13.55
CA THR A 175 18.70 -5.73 14.29
C THR A 175 19.23 -5.61 15.71
N GLN A 176 18.66 -6.35 16.64
CA GLN A 176 19.28 -6.55 17.95
C GLN A 176 20.67 -7.19 17.82
N GLY A 177 21.52 -6.90 18.81
CA GLY A 177 22.81 -7.54 18.90
C GLY A 177 22.69 -9.08 18.97
N TYR A 178 23.61 -9.78 18.33
CA TYR A 178 23.58 -11.26 18.21
C TYR A 178 23.49 -11.97 19.57
N PHE A 179 24.06 -11.39 20.63
CA PHE A 179 24.07 -11.96 21.98
C PHE A 179 22.87 -11.52 22.84
N SER A 180 22.16 -10.48 22.43
CA SER A 180 21.01 -9.95 23.17
C SER A 180 19.66 -10.42 22.60
N SER A 181 19.66 -10.96 21.38
CA SER A 181 18.44 -11.50 20.76
C SER A 181 18.24 -12.98 21.06
N SER A 182 17.00 -13.40 21.23
CA SER A 182 16.64 -14.80 21.31
C SER A 182 16.93 -15.54 19.98
N THR A 183 16.92 -16.88 20.01
CA THR A 183 17.25 -17.69 18.81
C THR A 183 16.37 -17.34 17.62
N ASN A 184 15.08 -17.11 17.83
CA ASN A 184 14.11 -16.84 16.76
C ASN A 184 13.91 -15.35 16.49
N GLU A 185 14.71 -14.48 17.11
CA GLU A 185 14.70 -13.02 16.91
C GLU A 185 15.96 -12.54 16.13
N LYS A 186 16.83 -13.46 15.77
CA LYS A 186 18.04 -13.13 15.02
C LYS A 186 17.72 -12.70 13.59
N GLY A 187 18.06 -11.47 13.25
CA GLY A 187 17.77 -10.90 11.93
C GLY A 187 16.39 -10.25 11.82
N VAL A 188 15.72 -10.07 12.95
CA VAL A 188 14.49 -9.23 13.05
C VAL A 188 14.92 -7.77 13.11
N PHE A 189 14.31 -6.93 12.30
CA PHE A 189 14.61 -5.50 12.24
C PHE A 189 13.68 -4.68 13.13
N HIS A 190 14.26 -3.65 13.73
CA HIS A 190 13.61 -2.68 14.59
C HIS A 190 13.87 -1.28 14.03
N ILE A 191 12.87 -0.41 14.08
CA ILE A 191 12.96 0.97 13.60
C ILE A 191 13.19 1.89 14.79
N ASP A 192 14.31 2.63 14.77
CA ASP A 192 14.62 3.63 15.81
C ASP A 192 13.52 4.70 15.85
N GLY A 193 13.01 5.01 17.03
CA GLY A 193 11.97 6.01 17.25
C GLY A 193 10.53 5.51 17.00
N ASP A 194 10.34 4.24 16.59
CA ASP A 194 9.01 3.66 16.47
C ASP A 194 8.41 3.38 17.85
N SER A 195 7.32 4.07 18.20
CA SER A 195 6.62 3.91 19.47
C SER A 195 5.99 2.53 19.66
N ASP A 196 5.73 1.81 18.56
CA ASP A 196 5.14 0.47 18.59
C ASP A 196 6.19 -0.63 18.73
N ASP A 197 7.49 -0.26 18.65
CA ASP A 197 8.60 -1.19 18.78
C ASP A 197 9.30 -1.03 20.14
N SER A 198 8.97 -1.93 21.07
CA SER A 198 9.52 -1.92 22.45
C SER A 198 11.03 -2.21 22.53
N VAL A 199 11.64 -2.61 21.43
CA VAL A 199 13.06 -3.00 21.34
C VAL A 199 13.91 -1.91 20.69
N SER A 200 13.27 -0.87 20.17
CA SER A 200 13.94 0.30 19.60
C SER A 200 14.95 0.89 20.58
N SER A 201 16.20 1.01 20.16
CA SER A 201 17.31 1.44 21.03
C SER A 201 17.51 2.95 21.08
N SER A 202 16.73 3.71 20.34
CA SER A 202 16.86 5.18 20.21
C SER A 202 15.50 5.84 20.06
N ASN A 203 15.31 6.97 20.73
CA ASN A 203 14.13 7.83 20.54
C ASN A 203 14.23 8.72 19.29
N GLU A 204 15.32 8.60 18.52
CA GLU A 204 15.59 9.42 17.35
C GLU A 204 15.03 8.73 16.11
N ASP A 205 13.94 9.29 15.57
CA ASP A 205 13.37 8.84 14.31
C ASP A 205 14.22 9.35 13.14
N LYS A 206 15.08 8.45 12.59
CA LYS A 206 15.95 8.76 11.45
C LYS A 206 15.32 8.42 10.11
N LEU A 207 14.19 7.73 10.13
CA LEU A 207 13.52 7.28 8.92
C LEU A 207 12.55 8.35 8.39
N ARG A 208 12.05 9.22 9.26
CA ARG A 208 11.26 10.42 8.93
C ARG A 208 12.16 11.66 8.69
#